data_74f74e64d4c48045fc5af5e4b9f2595c
#
_entry.id   74f74e64d4c48045fc5af5e4b9f2595c
#
_cell.length_a   1.000
_cell.length_b   1.000
_cell.length_c   1.000
_cell.angle_alpha   90.00
_cell.angle_beta   90.00
_cell.angle_gamma   90.00
#
_symmetry.space_group_name_H-M   'P 1'
#
loop_
_entity.id
_entity.type
_entity.pdbx_description
1 polymer ?
#
loop_
_entity_poly.entity_id
_entity_poly.type
_entity_poly.pdbx_seq_one_letter_code
_entity_poly.pdbx_strand_id
1 'polypeptide(L)'
;MRKSLFGIMLLLCFFSVAEAKVYKVEDVPMVHLADRTRYVSNPDGILSPSSVVTIDSLLFALEESTGIQVLVAVLGDIEGGDCFDFAYRLGKENGVGQKESDNGLVVLLSTGERCVQFATGYGLEGVMPDAICKRIQQQYMVEHFADDDWDAGMVAGMRAVCGVLDGTMEPPADDEEDLVAILFLVTFVIIGVLVIVFAVWHGSRCPKCGKHNIQRVDSHIVTEITGRRKLEITYVCKDCGHTFKRSSDNINSHGGGPRGGMIIGGGGFGRGGGFGGSFGGGSFGGGGAGSRF
;
A
#
# COMPACT_ATOMS: atom_id res chain seq x y z
N MET A 1 57.41 -6.82 -37.96
CA MET A 1 56.14 -6.04 -37.79
C MET A 1 54.88 -6.73 -38.32
N ARG A 2 54.91 -7.59 -39.34
CA ARG A 2 53.71 -8.31 -39.85
C ARG A 2 53.19 -9.43 -38.94
N LYS A 3 54.01 -10.03 -38.08
CA LYS A 3 53.60 -11.08 -37.13
C LYS A 3 52.86 -10.57 -35.89
N SER A 4 53.10 -9.32 -35.47
CA SER A 4 52.39 -8.70 -34.36
C SER A 4 50.95 -8.27 -34.69
N LEU A 5 50.68 -7.89 -35.96
CA LEU A 5 49.32 -7.52 -36.39
C LEU A 5 48.38 -8.70 -36.42
N PHE A 6 48.88 -9.90 -36.73
CA PHE A 6 48.06 -11.13 -36.78
C PHE A 6 47.64 -11.62 -35.38
N GLY A 7 48.49 -11.37 -34.37
CA GLY A 7 48.15 -11.69 -32.96
C GLY A 7 47.07 -10.78 -32.37
N ILE A 8 47.06 -9.49 -32.75
CA ILE A 8 46.03 -8.54 -32.30
C ILE A 8 44.69 -8.79 -32.99
N MET A 9 44.68 -9.20 -34.24
CA MET A 9 43.47 -9.55 -34.99
C MET A 9 42.81 -10.85 -34.47
N LEU A 10 43.62 -11.79 -33.98
CA LEU A 10 43.10 -13.03 -33.39
C LEU A 10 42.50 -12.82 -31.97
N LEU A 11 42.95 -11.82 -31.25
CA LEU A 11 42.44 -11.49 -29.92
C LEU A 11 41.08 -10.77 -29.95
N LEU A 12 40.73 -10.12 -31.06
CA LEU A 12 39.47 -9.42 -31.26
C LEU A 12 38.26 -10.30 -31.64
N CYS A 13 38.51 -11.58 -32.01
CA CYS A 13 37.45 -12.51 -32.44
C CYS A 13 36.74 -13.25 -31.30
N PHE A 14 37.11 -13.04 -30.01
CA PHE A 14 36.46 -13.71 -28.87
C PHE A 14 35.54 -12.84 -28.06
N PHE A 15 35.02 -11.74 -28.61
CA PHE A 15 33.82 -11.13 -28.06
C PHE A 15 32.62 -11.96 -28.54
N SER A 16 32.37 -13.07 -27.84
CA SER A 16 31.09 -13.76 -27.93
C SER A 16 30.06 -12.79 -27.39
N VAL A 17 29.27 -12.17 -28.24
CA VAL A 17 28.03 -11.50 -27.85
C VAL A 17 27.17 -12.65 -27.31
N ALA A 18 27.05 -12.74 -25.99
CA ALA A 18 26.05 -13.57 -25.36
C ALA A 18 24.71 -12.94 -25.73
N GLU A 19 24.01 -13.56 -26.64
CA GLU A 19 22.65 -13.20 -27.01
C GLU A 19 21.79 -13.41 -25.74
N ALA A 20 21.21 -12.33 -25.19
CA ALA A 20 20.32 -12.44 -24.03
C ALA A 20 19.14 -13.34 -24.42
N LYS A 21 18.90 -14.39 -23.66
CA LYS A 21 17.81 -15.32 -23.91
C LYS A 21 16.49 -14.64 -23.50
N VAL A 22 15.59 -14.48 -24.46
CA VAL A 22 14.22 -14.01 -24.20
C VAL A 22 13.36 -15.24 -23.86
N TYR A 23 12.77 -15.24 -22.66
CA TYR A 23 11.95 -16.35 -22.20
C TYR A 23 10.49 -16.18 -22.60
N LYS A 24 9.88 -17.28 -23.05
CA LYS A 24 8.42 -17.45 -23.11
C LYS A 24 7.94 -18.13 -21.86
N VAL A 25 6.63 -18.06 -21.59
CA VAL A 25 6.01 -18.69 -20.42
C VAL A 25 6.31 -20.20 -20.37
N GLU A 26 6.22 -20.88 -21.53
CA GLU A 26 6.51 -22.30 -21.65
C GLU A 26 7.99 -22.69 -21.46
N ASP A 27 8.91 -21.73 -21.61
CA ASP A 27 10.37 -21.97 -21.49
C ASP A 27 10.87 -21.81 -20.04
N VAL A 28 10.04 -21.32 -19.12
CA VAL A 28 10.42 -21.13 -17.72
C VAL A 28 10.49 -22.48 -17.01
N PRO A 29 11.66 -22.85 -16.44
CA PRO A 29 11.78 -24.14 -15.75
C PRO A 29 10.89 -24.23 -14.51
N MET A 30 9.95 -25.17 -14.49
CA MET A 30 9.09 -25.44 -13.33
C MET A 30 9.83 -26.33 -12.33
N VAL A 31 10.76 -25.74 -11.59
CA VAL A 31 11.67 -26.48 -10.68
C VAL A 31 10.92 -27.21 -9.57
N HIS A 32 9.80 -26.69 -9.10
CA HIS A 32 8.98 -27.28 -8.05
C HIS A 32 8.33 -28.62 -8.48
N LEU A 33 8.04 -28.80 -9.76
CA LEU A 33 7.50 -30.07 -10.28
C LEU A 33 8.53 -31.20 -10.24
N ALA A 34 9.81 -30.85 -10.37
CA ALA A 34 10.91 -31.82 -10.30
C ALA A 34 11.37 -32.08 -8.86
N ASP A 35 11.39 -31.04 -8.03
CA ASP A 35 11.81 -31.07 -6.64
C ASP A 35 10.93 -30.12 -5.80
N ARG A 36 10.10 -30.68 -4.93
CA ARG A 36 9.12 -29.97 -4.08
C ARG A 36 9.75 -29.00 -3.08
N THR A 37 11.05 -29.07 -2.86
CA THR A 37 11.76 -28.16 -1.98
C THR A 37 12.30 -26.92 -2.71
N ARG A 38 12.06 -26.83 -4.03
CA ARG A 38 12.56 -25.76 -4.88
C ARG A 38 11.42 -24.94 -5.46
N TYR A 39 11.50 -23.63 -5.27
CA TYR A 39 10.48 -22.66 -5.69
C TYR A 39 11.03 -21.63 -6.66
N VAL A 40 12.39 -21.47 -6.70
CA VAL A 40 13.05 -20.40 -7.45
C VAL A 40 13.55 -20.94 -8.80
N SER A 41 12.93 -20.49 -9.88
CA SER A 41 13.41 -20.66 -11.26
C SER A 41 14.38 -19.53 -11.59
N ASN A 42 15.68 -19.83 -11.67
CA ASN A 42 16.77 -18.89 -11.90
C ASN A 42 17.71 -19.43 -13.00
N PRO A 43 17.21 -19.59 -14.25
CA PRO A 43 17.96 -20.25 -15.31
C PRO A 43 19.19 -19.45 -15.77
N ASP A 44 19.17 -18.12 -15.65
CA ASP A 44 20.28 -17.25 -16.05
C ASP A 44 21.32 -17.03 -14.93
N GLY A 45 21.08 -17.60 -13.73
CA GLY A 45 21.99 -17.47 -12.60
C GLY A 45 22.11 -16.03 -12.07
N ILE A 46 21.04 -15.23 -12.19
CA ILE A 46 20.97 -13.83 -11.72
C ILE A 46 21.12 -13.79 -10.20
N LEU A 47 20.40 -14.68 -9.50
CA LEU A 47 20.58 -14.84 -8.05
C LEU A 47 21.72 -15.81 -7.75
N SER A 48 22.44 -15.53 -6.69
CA SER A 48 23.45 -16.44 -6.16
C SER A 48 22.81 -17.72 -5.62
N PRO A 49 23.53 -18.85 -5.64
CA PRO A 49 23.02 -20.12 -5.10
C PRO A 49 22.63 -20.03 -3.61
N SER A 50 23.29 -19.18 -2.82
CA SER A 50 22.96 -18.94 -1.41
C SER A 50 21.61 -18.26 -1.22
N SER A 51 21.30 -17.27 -2.05
CA SER A 51 20.02 -16.57 -2.04
C SER A 51 18.88 -17.48 -2.49
N VAL A 52 19.11 -18.27 -3.53
CA VAL A 52 18.14 -19.28 -3.98
C VAL A 52 17.80 -20.26 -2.85
N VAL A 53 18.80 -20.85 -2.18
CA VAL A 53 18.57 -21.78 -1.06
C VAL A 53 17.83 -21.09 0.09
N THR A 54 18.15 -19.84 0.40
CA THR A 54 17.46 -19.07 1.44
C THR A 54 15.98 -18.88 1.10
N ILE A 55 15.67 -18.47 -0.13
CA ILE A 55 14.30 -18.26 -0.59
C ILE A 55 13.54 -19.59 -0.64
N ASP A 56 14.14 -20.65 -1.20
CA ASP A 56 13.53 -21.98 -1.23
C ASP A 56 13.15 -22.47 0.17
N SER A 57 14.04 -22.24 1.15
CA SER A 57 13.78 -22.64 2.56
C SER A 57 12.62 -21.85 3.20
N LEU A 58 12.53 -20.55 2.91
CA LEU A 58 11.42 -19.70 3.39
C LEU A 58 10.09 -20.15 2.80
N LEU A 59 10.07 -20.41 1.49
CA LEU A 59 8.86 -20.80 0.78
C LEU A 59 8.41 -22.22 1.12
N PHE A 60 9.35 -23.13 1.35
CA PHE A 60 9.04 -24.47 1.86
C PHE A 60 8.36 -24.40 3.23
N ALA A 61 8.90 -23.61 4.16
CA ALA A 61 8.28 -23.42 5.48
C ALA A 61 6.88 -22.78 5.38
N LEU A 62 6.70 -21.81 4.48
CA LEU A 62 5.42 -21.17 4.22
C LEU A 62 4.39 -22.20 3.68
N GLU A 63 4.73 -22.97 2.67
CA GLU A 63 3.82 -23.97 2.09
C GLU A 63 3.43 -25.04 3.12
N GLU A 64 4.38 -25.55 3.92
CA GLU A 64 4.10 -26.52 4.98
C GLU A 64 3.16 -25.99 6.06
N SER A 65 3.27 -24.70 6.39
CA SER A 65 2.45 -24.10 7.45
C SER A 65 1.07 -23.60 6.99
N THR A 66 0.98 -23.11 5.75
CA THR A 66 -0.22 -22.42 5.24
C THR A 66 -0.88 -23.13 4.06
N GLY A 67 -0.16 -23.98 3.35
CA GLY A 67 -0.56 -24.59 2.08
C GLY A 67 -0.51 -23.62 0.89
N ILE A 68 0.01 -22.39 1.06
CA ILE A 68 0.13 -21.40 0.00
C ILE A 68 1.26 -21.82 -0.95
N GLN A 69 0.97 -21.78 -2.26
CA GLN A 69 1.93 -22.16 -3.28
C GLN A 69 2.53 -20.93 -3.96
N VAL A 70 3.86 -20.85 -3.96
CA VAL A 70 4.59 -19.72 -4.53
C VAL A 70 5.49 -20.20 -5.65
N LEU A 71 5.52 -19.48 -6.77
CA LEU A 71 6.48 -19.64 -7.85
C LEU A 71 7.29 -18.37 -7.99
N VAL A 72 8.61 -18.47 -7.89
CA VAL A 72 9.53 -17.35 -8.11
C VAL A 72 10.25 -17.57 -9.43
N ALA A 73 10.12 -16.65 -10.37
CA ALA A 73 10.83 -16.64 -11.64
C ALA A 73 11.76 -15.42 -11.72
N VAL A 74 13.06 -15.69 -11.91
CA VAL A 74 14.11 -14.67 -12.03
C VAL A 74 14.76 -14.83 -13.40
N LEU A 75 14.48 -13.90 -14.30
CA LEU A 75 14.78 -14.00 -15.72
C LEU A 75 15.51 -12.75 -16.22
N GLY A 76 16.32 -12.90 -17.25
CA GLY A 76 16.90 -11.77 -17.99
C GLY A 76 15.81 -11.00 -18.70
N ASP A 77 15.41 -11.46 -19.86
CA ASP A 77 14.39 -10.84 -20.70
C ASP A 77 13.16 -11.75 -20.85
N ILE A 78 11.99 -11.16 -21.05
CA ILE A 78 10.72 -11.85 -21.23
C ILE A 78 10.07 -11.49 -22.57
N GLU A 79 9.34 -12.43 -23.16
CA GLU A 79 8.61 -12.18 -24.39
C GLU A 79 7.54 -11.10 -24.21
N GLY A 80 7.55 -10.12 -25.11
CA GLY A 80 6.57 -9.03 -25.12
C GLY A 80 6.81 -7.90 -24.13
N GLY A 81 7.74 -8.04 -23.17
CA GLY A 81 8.12 -6.98 -22.21
C GLY A 81 7.03 -6.57 -21.23
N ASP A 82 5.88 -7.26 -21.21
CA ASP A 82 4.79 -7.00 -20.26
C ASP A 82 4.91 -7.94 -19.06
N CYS A 83 5.48 -7.41 -17.97
CA CYS A 83 5.72 -8.16 -16.74
C CYS A 83 4.43 -8.67 -16.10
N PHE A 84 3.34 -7.92 -16.21
CA PHE A 84 2.05 -8.33 -15.65
C PHE A 84 1.45 -9.50 -16.41
N ASP A 85 1.32 -9.36 -17.74
CA ASP A 85 0.78 -10.45 -18.57
C ASP A 85 1.63 -11.72 -18.45
N PHE A 86 2.95 -11.57 -18.43
CA PHE A 86 3.85 -12.70 -18.29
C PHE A 86 3.69 -13.43 -16.95
N ALA A 87 3.69 -12.70 -15.82
CA ALA A 87 3.52 -13.29 -14.49
C ALA A 87 2.14 -13.93 -14.32
N TYR A 88 1.09 -13.28 -14.80
CA TYR A 88 -0.27 -13.78 -14.79
C TYR A 88 -0.41 -15.09 -15.59
N ARG A 89 0.10 -15.11 -16.82
CA ARG A 89 0.08 -16.30 -17.67
C ARG A 89 0.93 -17.42 -17.07
N LEU A 90 2.09 -17.08 -16.51
CA LEU A 90 2.97 -18.05 -15.84
C LEU A 90 2.25 -18.78 -14.71
N GLY A 91 1.50 -18.06 -13.87
CA GLY A 91 0.70 -18.66 -12.82
C GLY A 91 -0.46 -19.48 -13.34
N LYS A 92 -1.21 -18.93 -14.30
CA LYS A 92 -2.41 -19.54 -14.85
C LYS A 92 -2.12 -20.81 -15.65
N GLU A 93 -1.13 -20.77 -16.55
CA GLU A 93 -0.81 -21.90 -17.45
C GLU A 93 -0.17 -23.04 -16.67
N ASN A 94 0.59 -22.76 -15.60
CA ASN A 94 1.21 -23.77 -14.76
C ASN A 94 0.34 -24.18 -13.54
N GLY A 95 -0.81 -23.53 -13.36
CA GLY A 95 -1.77 -23.88 -12.31
C GLY A 95 -1.22 -23.69 -10.89
N VAL A 96 -0.43 -22.61 -10.66
CA VAL A 96 0.14 -22.30 -9.35
C VAL A 96 -0.98 -22.02 -8.34
N GLY A 97 -0.92 -22.67 -7.18
CA GLY A 97 -1.97 -22.62 -6.18
C GLY A 97 -2.91 -23.83 -6.22
N GLN A 98 -3.66 -24.01 -5.15
CA GLN A 98 -4.65 -25.09 -5.04
C GLN A 98 -5.98 -24.66 -5.66
N LYS A 99 -6.58 -25.52 -6.47
CA LYS A 99 -7.83 -25.26 -7.20
C LYS A 99 -9.02 -24.86 -6.30
N GLU A 100 -9.03 -25.37 -5.08
CA GLU A 100 -10.13 -25.15 -4.14
C GLU A 100 -10.00 -23.88 -3.32
N SER A 101 -8.78 -23.36 -3.19
CA SER A 101 -8.45 -22.19 -2.38
C SER A 101 -7.87 -21.01 -3.18
N ASP A 102 -7.52 -21.22 -4.45
CA ASP A 102 -6.91 -20.21 -5.33
C ASP A 102 -5.74 -19.45 -4.66
N ASN A 103 -4.93 -20.17 -3.85
CA ASN A 103 -3.91 -19.63 -2.96
C ASN A 103 -2.51 -19.60 -3.58
N GLY A 104 -2.43 -19.31 -4.86
CA GLY A 104 -1.18 -19.21 -5.62
C GLY A 104 -0.61 -17.79 -5.61
N LEU A 105 0.72 -17.69 -5.58
CA LEU A 105 1.46 -16.44 -5.78
C LEU A 105 2.56 -16.68 -6.82
N VAL A 106 2.65 -15.82 -7.82
CA VAL A 106 3.80 -15.75 -8.73
C VAL A 106 4.57 -14.47 -8.45
N VAL A 107 5.88 -14.60 -8.28
CA VAL A 107 6.83 -13.48 -8.15
C VAL A 107 7.77 -13.56 -9.34
N LEU A 108 7.67 -12.57 -10.23
CA LEU A 108 8.54 -12.42 -11.38
C LEU A 108 9.52 -11.27 -11.15
N LEU A 109 10.81 -11.52 -11.33
CA LEU A 109 11.83 -10.50 -11.52
C LEU A 109 12.37 -10.62 -12.94
N SER A 110 12.26 -9.57 -13.74
CA SER A 110 12.95 -9.44 -15.01
C SER A 110 13.96 -8.30 -14.95
N THR A 111 15.23 -8.65 -15.10
CA THR A 111 16.34 -7.67 -15.04
C THR A 111 16.45 -6.85 -16.31
N GLY A 112 16.13 -7.41 -17.48
CA GLY A 112 16.11 -6.69 -18.75
C GLY A 112 14.97 -5.67 -18.82
N GLU A 113 13.78 -6.04 -18.37
CA GLU A 113 12.63 -5.13 -18.31
C GLU A 113 12.66 -4.21 -17.07
N ARG A 114 13.62 -4.42 -16.15
CA ARG A 114 13.74 -3.73 -14.86
C ARG A 114 12.41 -3.68 -14.13
N CYS A 115 11.81 -4.84 -13.94
CA CYS A 115 10.52 -4.96 -13.25
C CYS A 115 10.51 -6.10 -12.25
N VAL A 116 9.78 -5.90 -11.16
CA VAL A 116 9.30 -6.94 -10.27
C VAL A 116 7.77 -6.96 -10.30
N GLN A 117 7.18 -8.13 -10.51
CA GLN A 117 5.74 -8.31 -10.62
C GLN A 117 5.28 -9.44 -9.69
N PHE A 118 4.25 -9.14 -8.89
CA PHE A 118 3.51 -10.14 -8.12
C PHE A 118 2.18 -10.38 -8.83
N ALA A 119 1.80 -11.62 -9.01
CA ALA A 119 0.47 -12.02 -9.47
C ALA A 119 -0.13 -12.95 -8.43
N THR A 120 -1.27 -12.56 -7.86
CA THR A 120 -1.95 -13.25 -6.77
C THR A 120 -3.16 -14.03 -7.28
N GLY A 121 -3.37 -15.23 -6.73
CA GLY A 121 -4.63 -15.94 -6.87
C GLY A 121 -5.72 -15.30 -6.00
N TYR A 122 -6.99 -15.53 -6.35
CA TYR A 122 -8.14 -14.95 -5.65
C TYR A 122 -8.15 -15.21 -4.14
N GLY A 123 -7.67 -16.39 -3.71
CA GLY A 123 -7.62 -16.76 -2.29
C GLY A 123 -6.64 -15.93 -1.46
N LEU A 124 -5.70 -15.23 -2.09
CA LEU A 124 -4.73 -14.38 -1.39
C LEU A 124 -5.14 -12.91 -1.35
N GLU A 125 -6.13 -12.46 -2.12
CA GLU A 125 -6.53 -11.05 -2.19
C GLU A 125 -6.94 -10.47 -0.82
N GLY A 126 -7.47 -11.32 0.08
CA GLY A 126 -7.86 -10.90 1.43
C GLY A 126 -6.67 -10.62 2.37
N VAL A 127 -5.51 -11.27 2.15
CA VAL A 127 -4.31 -11.14 2.99
C VAL A 127 -3.24 -10.30 2.30
N MET A 128 -3.13 -10.46 0.98
CA MET A 128 -2.12 -9.79 0.14
C MET A 128 -2.79 -9.11 -1.08
N PRO A 129 -3.61 -8.07 -0.86
CA PRO A 129 -4.16 -7.26 -1.94
C PRO A 129 -3.04 -6.47 -2.67
N ASP A 130 -3.35 -5.93 -3.84
CA ASP A 130 -2.40 -5.20 -4.71
C ASP A 130 -1.63 -4.11 -3.98
N ALA A 131 -2.30 -3.38 -3.07
CA ALA A 131 -1.66 -2.34 -2.27
C ALA A 131 -0.54 -2.89 -1.38
N ILE A 132 -0.75 -4.04 -0.72
CA ILE A 132 0.27 -4.70 0.11
C ILE A 132 1.40 -5.24 -0.76
N CYS A 133 1.09 -5.88 -1.90
CA CYS A 133 2.09 -6.31 -2.88
C CYS A 133 2.99 -5.14 -3.30
N LYS A 134 2.39 -3.99 -3.64
CA LYS A 134 3.10 -2.78 -4.04
C LYS A 134 4.01 -2.23 -2.94
N ARG A 135 3.53 -2.20 -1.70
CA ARG A 135 4.32 -1.72 -0.55
C ARG A 135 5.50 -2.63 -0.25
N ILE A 136 5.30 -3.95 -0.28
CA ILE A 136 6.41 -4.91 -0.10
C ILE A 136 7.49 -4.66 -1.16
N GLN A 137 7.10 -4.51 -2.42
CA GLN A 137 8.05 -4.22 -3.50
C GLN A 137 8.82 -2.92 -3.24
N GLN A 138 8.12 -1.84 -2.90
CA GLN A 138 8.74 -0.52 -2.70
C GLN A 138 9.65 -0.48 -1.48
N GLN A 139 9.25 -1.06 -0.35
CA GLN A 139 10.00 -0.96 0.90
C GLN A 139 11.17 -1.95 1.00
N TYR A 140 11.05 -3.14 0.36
CA TYR A 140 12.02 -4.21 0.56
C TYR A 140 12.78 -4.62 -0.69
N MET A 141 12.35 -4.20 -1.90
CA MET A 141 12.93 -4.73 -3.14
C MET A 141 13.49 -3.63 -4.05
N VAL A 142 12.71 -2.57 -4.31
CA VAL A 142 12.99 -1.58 -5.36
C VAL A 142 14.31 -0.86 -5.16
N GLU A 143 14.65 -0.45 -3.93
CA GLU A 143 15.90 0.24 -3.62
C GLU A 143 17.11 -0.65 -3.94
N HIS A 144 17.09 -1.91 -3.53
CA HIS A 144 18.14 -2.87 -3.85
C HIS A 144 18.25 -3.13 -5.36
N PHE A 145 17.12 -3.25 -6.05
CA PHE A 145 17.12 -3.48 -7.50
C PHE A 145 17.58 -2.27 -8.30
N ALA A 146 17.38 -1.06 -7.78
CA ALA A 146 17.94 0.14 -8.40
C ALA A 146 19.47 0.14 -8.41
N ASP A 147 20.08 -0.49 -7.41
CA ASP A 147 21.53 -0.68 -7.26
C ASP A 147 22.04 -2.00 -7.86
N ASP A 148 21.19 -2.73 -8.61
CA ASP A 148 21.45 -4.05 -9.18
C ASP A 148 21.81 -5.14 -8.14
N ASP A 149 21.45 -4.92 -6.86
CA ASP A 149 21.57 -5.92 -5.78
C ASP A 149 20.35 -6.87 -5.77
N TRP A 150 20.31 -7.76 -6.76
CA TRP A 150 19.21 -8.70 -6.96
C TRP A 150 19.04 -9.66 -5.78
N ASP A 151 20.14 -10.09 -5.18
CA ASP A 151 20.15 -11.03 -4.06
C ASP A 151 19.49 -10.43 -2.82
N ALA A 152 19.94 -9.24 -2.40
CA ALA A 152 19.41 -8.60 -1.22
C ALA A 152 17.92 -8.26 -1.38
N GLY A 153 17.55 -7.68 -2.53
CA GLY A 153 16.17 -7.31 -2.82
C GLY A 153 15.22 -8.51 -2.84
N MET A 154 15.62 -9.61 -3.49
CA MET A 154 14.78 -10.81 -3.53
C MET A 154 14.66 -11.47 -2.15
N VAL A 155 15.76 -11.62 -1.41
CA VAL A 155 15.71 -12.22 -0.07
C VAL A 155 14.90 -11.37 0.91
N ALA A 156 15.07 -10.03 0.91
CA ALA A 156 14.31 -9.13 1.77
C ALA A 156 12.82 -9.15 1.41
N GLY A 157 12.49 -9.04 0.13
CA GLY A 157 11.11 -9.09 -0.35
C GLY A 157 10.42 -10.41 -0.04
N MET A 158 11.09 -11.55 -0.27
CA MET A 158 10.49 -12.86 0.02
C MET A 158 10.31 -13.11 1.52
N ARG A 159 11.17 -12.58 2.39
CA ARG A 159 10.93 -12.60 3.84
C ARG A 159 9.69 -11.81 4.23
N ALA A 160 9.52 -10.63 3.66
CA ALA A 160 8.33 -9.80 3.93
C ALA A 160 7.04 -10.49 3.40
N VAL A 161 7.10 -11.07 2.19
CA VAL A 161 5.99 -11.86 1.62
C VAL A 161 5.60 -13.00 2.55
N CYS A 162 6.57 -13.83 2.98
CA CYS A 162 6.32 -14.95 3.89
C CYS A 162 5.74 -14.45 5.22
N GLY A 163 6.31 -13.39 5.81
CA GLY A 163 5.86 -12.84 7.08
C GLY A 163 4.42 -12.31 7.06
N VAL A 164 4.01 -11.71 5.92
CA VAL A 164 2.62 -11.28 5.74
C VAL A 164 1.68 -12.46 5.52
N LEU A 165 2.08 -13.45 4.73
CA LEU A 165 1.25 -14.61 4.40
C LEU A 165 1.07 -15.60 5.55
N ASP A 166 2.06 -15.73 6.43
CA ASP A 166 1.98 -16.57 7.64
C ASP A 166 1.44 -15.81 8.87
N GLY A 167 1.22 -14.48 8.74
CA GLY A 167 0.70 -13.62 9.80
C GLY A 167 1.70 -13.27 10.90
N THR A 168 2.99 -13.52 10.69
CA THR A 168 4.05 -13.15 11.64
C THR A 168 4.50 -11.69 11.51
N MET A 169 4.18 -11.06 10.37
CA MET A 169 4.44 -9.65 10.09
C MET A 169 3.14 -8.90 9.77
N GLU A 170 2.93 -7.74 10.39
CA GLU A 170 1.87 -6.83 9.95
C GLU A 170 2.19 -6.29 8.55
N PRO A 171 1.16 -6.19 7.67
CA PRO A 171 1.37 -5.59 6.36
C PRO A 171 1.96 -4.18 6.49
N PRO A 172 2.90 -3.80 5.59
CA PRO A 172 3.50 -2.46 5.64
C PRO A 172 2.42 -1.37 5.57
N ALA A 173 2.52 -0.37 6.45
CA ALA A 173 1.60 0.77 6.48
C ALA A 173 1.92 1.79 5.38
N ASP A 174 0.91 2.59 4.98
CA ASP A 174 1.11 3.72 4.06
C ASP A 174 1.60 4.93 4.86
N ASP A 175 2.89 5.21 4.82
CA ASP A 175 3.47 6.39 5.48
C ASP A 175 2.97 7.71 4.86
N GLU A 176 2.51 7.70 3.60
CA GLU A 176 2.02 8.91 2.90
C GLU A 176 0.58 9.29 3.26
N GLU A 177 -0.29 8.32 3.55
CA GLU A 177 -1.70 8.62 3.89
C GLU A 177 -1.82 9.32 5.23
N ASP A 178 -1.00 8.95 6.22
CA ASP A 178 -1.00 9.57 7.55
C ASP A 178 -0.56 11.05 7.49
N LEU A 179 0.45 11.38 6.69
CA LEU A 179 0.94 12.75 6.54
C LEU A 179 -0.12 13.66 5.90
N VAL A 180 -0.80 13.17 4.86
CA VAL A 180 -1.86 13.90 4.16
C VAL A 180 -3.06 14.10 5.08
N ALA A 181 -3.48 13.08 5.83
CA ALA A 181 -4.57 13.17 6.79
C ALA A 181 -4.26 14.18 7.91
N ILE A 182 -3.05 14.17 8.46
CA ILE A 182 -2.59 15.15 9.46
C ILE A 182 -2.60 16.56 8.87
N LEU A 183 -2.13 16.75 7.64
CA LEU A 183 -2.12 18.06 6.97
C LEU A 183 -3.53 18.60 6.77
N PHE A 184 -4.50 17.77 6.35
CA PHE A 184 -5.90 18.13 6.25
C PHE A 184 -6.50 18.51 7.60
N LEU A 185 -6.21 17.75 8.65
CA LEU A 185 -6.70 18.03 10.00
C LEU A 185 -6.14 19.36 10.53
N VAL A 186 -4.85 19.61 10.36
CA VAL A 186 -4.19 20.87 10.75
C VAL A 186 -4.77 22.05 9.98
N THR A 187 -4.94 21.94 8.66
CA THR A 187 -5.53 23.01 7.84
C THR A 187 -6.97 23.30 8.24
N PHE A 188 -7.77 22.27 8.53
CA PHE A 188 -9.15 22.42 9.00
C PHE A 188 -9.22 23.14 10.35
N VAL A 189 -8.33 22.80 11.31
CA VAL A 189 -8.23 23.46 12.62
C VAL A 189 -7.82 24.92 12.45
N ILE A 190 -6.84 25.22 11.60
CA ILE A 190 -6.40 26.60 11.34
C ILE A 190 -7.54 27.43 10.75
N ILE A 191 -8.26 26.90 9.76
CA ILE A 191 -9.43 27.58 9.17
C ILE A 191 -10.49 27.82 10.23
N GLY A 192 -10.80 26.84 11.08
CA GLY A 192 -11.75 26.96 12.18
C GLY A 192 -11.37 28.10 13.15
N VAL A 193 -10.10 28.15 13.55
CA VAL A 193 -9.57 29.20 14.41
C VAL A 193 -9.67 30.57 13.74
N LEU A 194 -9.29 30.67 12.44
CA LEU A 194 -9.39 31.92 11.69
C LEU A 194 -10.84 32.41 11.57
N VAL A 195 -11.80 31.53 11.36
CA VAL A 195 -13.22 31.85 11.29
C VAL A 195 -13.72 32.38 12.65
N ILE A 196 -13.33 31.72 13.74
CA ILE A 196 -13.69 32.16 15.12
C ILE A 196 -13.09 33.53 15.41
N VAL A 197 -11.79 33.73 15.14
CA VAL A 197 -11.10 35.00 15.32
C VAL A 197 -11.77 36.09 14.48
N PHE A 198 -12.07 35.81 13.22
CA PHE A 198 -12.78 36.74 12.33
C PHE A 198 -14.18 37.09 12.86
N ALA A 199 -14.95 36.11 13.32
CA ALA A 199 -16.28 36.31 13.89
C ALA A 199 -16.23 37.16 15.16
N VAL A 200 -15.28 36.89 16.06
CA VAL A 200 -15.09 37.70 17.29
C VAL A 200 -14.63 39.11 16.92
N TRP A 201 -13.69 39.26 16.00
CA TRP A 201 -13.19 40.57 15.58
C TRP A 201 -14.27 41.40 14.86
N HIS A 202 -15.04 40.77 13.97
CA HIS A 202 -16.18 41.44 13.32
C HIS A 202 -17.31 41.75 14.31
N GLY A 203 -17.57 40.82 15.25
CA GLY A 203 -18.59 40.97 16.28
C GLY A 203 -18.28 42.01 17.34
N SER A 204 -17.00 42.39 17.53
CA SER A 204 -16.58 43.38 18.51
C SER A 204 -16.57 44.82 18.00
N ARG A 205 -17.01 45.11 16.76
CA ARG A 205 -17.02 46.45 16.15
C ARG A 205 -18.31 47.21 16.48
N CYS A 206 -18.15 48.50 16.75
CA CYS A 206 -19.28 49.42 16.82
C CYS A 206 -19.91 49.62 15.41
N PRO A 207 -21.25 49.47 15.22
CA PRO A 207 -21.90 49.63 13.92
C PRO A 207 -21.82 51.06 13.35
N LYS A 208 -21.57 52.09 14.19
CA LYS A 208 -21.53 53.48 13.77
C LYS A 208 -20.11 53.95 13.40
N CYS A 209 -19.10 53.64 14.19
CA CYS A 209 -17.74 54.16 14.00
C CYS A 209 -16.72 53.09 13.63
N GLY A 210 -17.07 51.79 13.61
CA GLY A 210 -16.20 50.69 13.24
C GLY A 210 -15.12 50.31 14.26
N LYS A 211 -14.97 51.07 15.35
CA LYS A 211 -13.97 50.83 16.40
C LYS A 211 -14.38 49.69 17.35
N HIS A 212 -13.41 49.07 18.00
CA HIS A 212 -13.60 47.91 18.89
C HIS A 212 -13.80 48.26 20.37
N ASN A 213 -13.94 49.53 20.71
CA ASN A 213 -14.04 50.01 22.09
C ASN A 213 -15.51 50.02 22.58
N ILE A 214 -16.12 48.82 22.65
CA ILE A 214 -17.50 48.65 23.09
C ILE A 214 -17.54 48.14 24.54
N GLN A 215 -18.43 48.71 25.37
CA GLN A 215 -18.67 48.26 26.73
C GLN A 215 -20.11 47.75 26.86
N ARG A 216 -20.29 46.61 27.54
CA ARG A 216 -21.60 46.08 27.93
C ARG A 216 -22.12 46.92 29.11
N VAL A 217 -23.33 47.42 28.96
CA VAL A 217 -23.95 48.27 29.98
C VAL A 217 -25.07 47.54 30.71
N ASP A 218 -25.89 46.80 29.98
CA ASP A 218 -27.02 46.08 30.54
C ASP A 218 -27.30 44.77 29.81
N SER A 219 -28.00 43.85 30.48
CA SER A 219 -28.47 42.61 29.89
C SER A 219 -29.73 42.12 30.56
N HIS A 220 -30.77 41.87 29.78
CA HIS A 220 -32.02 41.32 30.24
C HIS A 220 -32.56 40.24 29.30
N ILE A 221 -33.37 39.35 29.88
CA ILE A 221 -33.99 38.26 29.11
C ILE A 221 -35.32 38.77 28.58
N VAL A 222 -35.47 38.77 27.26
CA VAL A 222 -36.73 39.12 26.60
C VAL A 222 -37.38 37.81 26.12
N THR A 223 -38.67 37.65 26.44
CA THR A 223 -39.48 36.53 25.96
C THR A 223 -40.28 37.00 24.74
N GLU A 224 -40.02 36.40 23.59
CA GLU A 224 -40.78 36.67 22.38
C GLU A 224 -42.22 36.15 22.49
N ILE A 225 -43.13 36.69 21.64
CA ILE A 225 -44.54 36.25 21.55
C ILE A 225 -44.64 34.75 21.25
N THR A 226 -43.63 34.17 20.62
CA THR A 226 -43.47 32.72 20.30
C THR A 226 -43.03 31.87 21.49
N GLY A 227 -42.86 32.47 22.69
CA GLY A 227 -42.37 31.75 23.90
C GLY A 227 -40.86 31.45 23.93
N ARG A 228 -40.09 31.92 22.95
CA ARG A 228 -38.63 31.77 22.94
C ARG A 228 -38.00 32.88 23.79
N ARG A 229 -37.07 32.49 24.67
CA ARG A 229 -36.29 33.41 25.46
C ARG A 229 -35.02 33.81 24.75
N LYS A 230 -34.77 35.12 24.60
CA LYS A 230 -33.53 35.65 24.01
C LYS A 230 -32.85 36.55 25.04
N LEU A 231 -31.53 36.48 25.11
CA LEU A 231 -30.72 37.38 25.90
C LEU A 231 -30.44 38.65 25.08
N GLU A 232 -31.00 39.78 25.49
CA GLU A 232 -30.72 41.08 24.89
C GLU A 232 -29.64 41.80 25.71
N ILE A 233 -28.52 42.13 25.02
CA ILE A 233 -27.37 42.80 25.65
C ILE A 233 -27.23 44.19 25.03
N THR A 234 -27.21 45.20 25.86
CA THR A 234 -27.01 46.58 25.44
C THR A 234 -25.55 46.96 25.56
N TYR A 235 -24.99 47.47 24.47
CA TYR A 235 -23.61 47.92 24.36
C TYR A 235 -23.55 49.44 24.12
N VAL A 236 -22.53 50.10 24.69
CA VAL A 236 -22.18 51.51 24.43
C VAL A 236 -20.75 51.55 23.86
N CYS A 237 -20.56 52.29 22.79
CA CYS A 237 -19.22 52.55 22.26
C CYS A 237 -18.59 53.74 23.04
N LYS A 238 -17.42 53.54 23.67
CA LYS A 238 -16.71 54.57 24.41
C LYS A 238 -16.17 55.70 23.54
N ASP A 239 -15.93 55.45 22.24
CA ASP A 239 -15.35 56.46 21.34
C ASP A 239 -16.39 57.38 20.69
N CYS A 240 -17.61 56.89 20.41
CA CYS A 240 -18.63 57.69 19.72
C CYS A 240 -19.96 57.79 20.48
N GLY A 241 -20.10 57.22 21.69
CA GLY A 241 -21.29 57.25 22.51
C GLY A 241 -22.51 56.49 21.96
N HIS A 242 -22.37 55.78 20.79
CA HIS A 242 -23.47 55.08 20.17
C HIS A 242 -23.88 53.85 20.99
N THR A 243 -25.16 53.76 21.32
CA THR A 243 -25.78 52.65 22.06
C THR A 243 -26.47 51.72 21.07
N PHE A 244 -26.21 50.41 21.15
CA PHE A 244 -26.86 49.41 20.31
C PHE A 244 -27.10 48.12 21.08
N LYS A 245 -28.10 47.36 20.63
CA LYS A 245 -28.50 46.10 21.25
C LYS A 245 -28.12 44.93 20.37
N ARG A 246 -27.72 43.84 21.01
CA ARG A 246 -27.52 42.53 20.36
C ARG A 246 -28.32 41.47 21.09
N SER A 247 -29.04 40.64 20.31
CA SER A 247 -29.76 39.49 20.84
C SER A 247 -28.96 38.21 20.59
N SER A 248 -28.97 37.32 21.58
CA SER A 248 -28.39 35.98 21.47
C SER A 248 -29.46 34.93 21.78
N ASP A 249 -29.67 34.03 20.88
CA ASP A 249 -30.61 32.90 21.04
C ASP A 249 -30.06 31.79 21.95
N ASN A 250 -28.81 31.92 22.44
CA ASN A 250 -28.11 30.88 23.18
C ASN A 250 -28.36 31.04 24.71
N ILE A 251 -29.52 30.61 25.16
CA ILE A 251 -29.76 30.30 26.57
C ILE A 251 -29.52 28.80 26.73
N ASN A 252 -28.33 28.41 27.24
CA ASN A 252 -27.99 27.03 27.52
C ASN A 252 -29.04 26.34 28.38
N SER A 253 -29.86 25.50 27.79
CA SER A 253 -30.63 24.50 28.52
C SER A 253 -29.78 23.21 28.60
N HIS A 254 -29.19 22.93 29.77
CA HIS A 254 -28.66 21.63 30.11
C HIS A 254 -29.79 20.60 30.10
N GLY A 255 -29.71 19.58 29.25
CA GLY A 255 -30.68 18.50 29.24
C GLY A 255 -30.27 17.38 28.27
N GLY A 256 -29.70 16.33 28.81
CA GLY A 256 -29.86 14.92 28.47
C GLY A 256 -29.76 14.44 27.03
N GLY A 257 -28.65 13.79 26.68
CA GLY A 257 -28.53 13.01 25.44
C GLY A 257 -29.02 11.55 25.59
N PRO A 258 -29.46 10.89 24.53
CA PRO A 258 -29.68 9.44 24.53
C PRO A 258 -28.46 8.69 23.98
N ARG A 259 -28.12 7.59 24.67
CA ARG A 259 -27.15 6.58 24.28
C ARG A 259 -27.69 5.73 23.13
N GLY A 260 -26.94 5.59 22.04
CA GLY A 260 -27.13 4.59 21.00
C GLY A 260 -26.05 3.52 21.10
N GLY A 261 -26.45 2.28 21.35
CA GLY A 261 -25.55 1.12 21.42
C GLY A 261 -25.26 0.54 20.04
N MET A 262 -24.02 0.12 19.83
CA MET A 262 -23.56 -0.56 18.62
C MET A 262 -23.47 -2.06 18.87
N ILE A 263 -24.12 -2.85 18.02
CA ILE A 263 -24.12 -4.33 18.06
C ILE A 263 -23.07 -4.82 17.06
N ILE A 264 -22.09 -5.60 17.55
CA ILE A 264 -21.09 -6.29 16.73
C ILE A 264 -21.51 -7.75 16.61
N GLY A 265 -21.75 -8.21 15.38
CA GLY A 265 -21.99 -9.61 15.05
C GLY A 265 -20.71 -10.30 14.61
N GLY A 266 -20.34 -11.39 15.29
CA GLY A 266 -19.19 -12.22 14.92
C GLY A 266 -19.61 -13.36 13.98
N GLY A 267 -18.80 -13.65 12.97
CA GLY A 267 -18.90 -14.80 12.08
C GLY A 267 -17.70 -15.73 12.25
N GLY A 268 -17.98 -17.03 12.45
CA GLY A 268 -16.98 -18.03 12.75
C GLY A 268 -16.35 -18.65 11.50
N PHE A 269 -15.09 -19.06 11.66
CA PHE A 269 -14.29 -19.74 10.63
C PHE A 269 -14.35 -21.26 10.79
N GLY A 270 -14.66 -21.97 9.71
CA GLY A 270 -14.59 -23.42 9.58
C GLY A 270 -13.22 -23.85 9.02
N ARG A 271 -12.66 -24.87 9.65
CA ARG A 271 -11.34 -25.45 9.37
C ARG A 271 -11.52 -26.77 8.62
N GLY A 272 -10.83 -26.94 7.49
CA GLY A 272 -10.75 -28.22 6.80
C GLY A 272 -9.42 -28.36 6.08
N GLY A 273 -8.61 -29.33 6.49
CA GLY A 273 -7.31 -29.61 5.92
C GLY A 273 -7.36 -30.76 4.91
N GLY A 274 -6.42 -30.79 3.98
CA GLY A 274 -6.19 -31.90 3.05
C GLY A 274 -4.81 -31.75 2.39
N PHE A 275 -3.93 -32.74 2.61
CA PHE A 275 -2.56 -32.79 2.10
C PHE A 275 -2.48 -33.46 0.73
N GLY A 276 -1.77 -32.85 -0.21
CA GLY A 276 -1.41 -33.48 -1.48
C GLY A 276 -0.68 -32.51 -2.40
N GLY A 277 0.63 -32.75 -2.61
CA GLY A 277 1.49 -31.85 -3.39
C GLY A 277 1.40 -32.06 -4.89
N SER A 278 0.96 -31.04 -5.56
CA SER A 278 1.15 -30.62 -6.95
C SER A 278 0.60 -29.21 -7.05
N PHE A 279 1.03 -28.40 -8.02
CA PHE A 279 0.27 -27.18 -8.28
C PHE A 279 -1.16 -27.58 -8.63
N GLY A 280 -2.11 -27.13 -7.83
CA GLY A 280 -3.47 -27.66 -7.80
C GLY A 280 -4.43 -27.04 -8.81
N GLY A 281 -3.94 -26.23 -9.78
CA GLY A 281 -4.75 -25.59 -10.80
C GLY A 281 -5.61 -24.43 -10.29
N GLY A 282 -5.08 -23.60 -9.37
CA GLY A 282 -5.73 -22.38 -8.85
C GLY A 282 -6.02 -21.37 -9.95
N SER A 283 -7.05 -20.54 -9.73
CA SER A 283 -7.44 -19.47 -10.65
C SER A 283 -6.77 -18.15 -10.23
N PHE A 284 -6.21 -17.43 -11.20
CA PHE A 284 -5.66 -16.09 -11.02
C PHE A 284 -6.71 -15.05 -11.42
N GLY A 285 -6.97 -14.07 -10.55
CA GLY A 285 -7.99 -13.06 -10.73
C GLY A 285 -7.55 -11.82 -11.49
N GLY A 286 -6.30 -11.78 -11.91
CA GLY A 286 -5.71 -10.56 -12.45
C GLY A 286 -5.37 -9.55 -11.36
N GLY A 287 -5.41 -9.96 -10.08
CA GLY A 287 -4.83 -9.22 -8.97
C GLY A 287 -3.31 -9.31 -8.96
N GLY A 288 -2.68 -8.34 -8.35
CA GLY A 288 -1.24 -8.25 -8.23
C GLY A 288 -0.71 -6.84 -8.47
N ALA A 289 0.54 -6.62 -8.13
CA ALA A 289 1.18 -5.34 -8.32
C ALA A 289 2.55 -5.49 -8.96
N GLY A 290 2.95 -4.48 -9.74
CA GLY A 290 4.28 -4.42 -10.35
C GLY A 290 4.98 -3.09 -10.02
N SER A 291 6.30 -3.18 -9.88
CA SER A 291 7.18 -2.02 -9.75
C SER A 291 8.24 -2.07 -10.84
N ARG A 292 8.60 -0.91 -11.39
CA ARG A 292 9.78 -0.70 -12.21
C ARG A 292 10.80 0.08 -11.41
N PHE A 293 12.07 -0.15 -11.70
CA PHE A 293 13.20 0.44 -10.95
C PHE A 293 14.35 0.83 -11.87
#